data_17bd5f84306f78e317618509443afee7
#
_entry.id   17bd5f84306f78e317618509443afee7
#
_cell.length_a   1.000
_cell.length_b   1.000
_cell.length_c   1.000
_cell.angle_alpha   90.00
_cell.angle_beta   90.00
_cell.angle_gamma   90.00
#
_symmetry.space_group_name_H-M   'P 1'
#
loop_
_entity.id
_entity.type
_entity.pdbx_description
1 polymer ?
#
loop_
_entity_poly.entity_id
_entity_poly.type
_entity_poly.pdbx_seq_one_letter_code
_entity_poly.pdbx_strand_id
1 'polypeptide(L)'
;MDVFGVHHDLIAEYEAFTSSLVAVRDPDIESHLAGERERKTRWPDPKLALNPTFRSGGTVASLCDDGLLHPMCREYFRHKKHLNDPGSRTLSLHQHQREAIAVADRGDSYVLSTGTGSGKSLTYIVPIVDKVLRHPNPDGISAIVVYPMNALANSQLHELEKYLTWGVPEGHRKVTFARYTGQENSEQKLQVLKSKPDILLTNYVMLEYLLTRPDERRELIGAARGLRFLALDELHTYRGRQGADVALLVRRLRDACEAPGLQCIGTSATMATGVTFAEARKEIAKVATRLFGTKIEPKRVIGETLERSTDPGPDAVPGVHPANPLPTPSAAPPQRLMSFRPSTRP
;
A
#
# COMPACT_ATOMS: atom_id res chain seq x y z
N MET A 1 -10.75 23.22 19.58
CA MET A 1 -9.36 23.56 19.29
C MET A 1 -9.37 24.42 18.03
N ASP A 2 -8.93 25.64 18.10
CA ASP A 2 -8.78 26.50 16.90
C ASP A 2 -7.48 26.14 16.19
N VAL A 3 -7.62 25.31 15.15
CA VAL A 3 -6.48 24.81 14.37
C VAL A 3 -5.76 25.94 13.61
N PHE A 4 -6.50 26.94 13.18
CA PHE A 4 -5.92 28.08 12.45
C PHE A 4 -5.16 29.03 13.38
N GLY A 5 -5.68 29.25 14.61
CA GLY A 5 -4.95 29.98 15.64
C GLY A 5 -3.64 29.29 16.02
N VAL A 6 -3.66 28.00 16.31
CA VAL A 6 -2.45 27.21 16.61
C VAL A 6 -1.43 27.26 15.47
N HIS A 7 -1.88 27.16 14.22
CA HIS A 7 -0.99 27.26 13.05
C HIS A 7 -0.34 28.66 12.96
N HIS A 8 -1.11 29.71 13.17
CA HIS A 8 -0.61 31.10 13.14
C HIS A 8 0.44 31.32 14.23
N ASP A 9 0.15 30.90 15.46
CA ASP A 9 1.05 31.07 16.60
C ASP A 9 2.36 30.27 16.40
N LEU A 10 2.25 29.03 15.89
CA LEU A 10 3.42 28.20 15.60
C LEU A 10 4.36 28.84 14.56
N ILE A 11 3.81 29.42 13.50
CA ILE A 11 4.61 30.11 12.50
C ILE A 11 5.26 31.38 13.08
N ALA A 12 4.51 32.18 13.84
CA ALA A 12 5.03 33.37 14.47
C ALA A 12 6.18 33.06 15.45
N GLU A 13 6.03 32.03 16.31
CA GLU A 13 7.08 31.59 17.24
C GLU A 13 8.29 31.09 16.50
N TYR A 14 8.14 30.31 15.42
CA TYR A 14 9.27 29.82 14.63
C TYR A 14 9.99 30.93 13.90
N GLU A 15 9.28 31.91 13.33
CA GLU A 15 9.89 33.09 12.71
C GLU A 15 10.66 33.93 13.73
N ALA A 16 10.12 34.14 14.92
CA ALA A 16 10.81 34.81 16.02
C ALA A 16 12.09 34.06 16.42
N PHE A 17 12.00 32.74 16.55
CA PHE A 17 13.17 31.89 16.87
C PHE A 17 14.26 31.99 15.79
N THR A 18 13.92 31.77 14.53
CA THR A 18 14.91 31.80 13.43
C THR A 18 15.51 33.18 13.21
N SER A 19 14.75 34.25 13.44
CA SER A 19 15.24 35.64 13.35
C SER A 19 16.17 36.01 14.50
N SER A 20 16.04 35.36 15.67
CA SER A 20 16.91 35.61 16.82
C SER A 20 18.33 35.01 16.67
N LEU A 21 18.49 34.03 15.80
CA LEU A 21 19.78 33.32 15.61
C LEU A 21 20.83 34.15 14.86
N VAL A 22 20.42 35.09 14.02
CA VAL A 22 21.31 35.91 13.22
C VAL A 22 20.86 37.38 13.29
N ALA A 23 21.66 38.24 13.91
CA ALA A 23 21.44 39.67 13.90
C ALA A 23 21.96 40.27 12.57
N VAL A 24 21.05 40.54 11.65
CA VAL A 24 21.39 41.23 10.38
C VAL A 24 21.55 42.72 10.68
N ARG A 25 22.71 43.28 10.37
CA ARG A 25 23.02 44.70 10.60
C ARG A 25 22.96 45.56 9.34
N ASP A 26 22.95 44.91 8.18
CA ASP A 26 22.91 45.60 6.88
C ASP A 26 21.44 45.92 6.53
N PRO A 27 21.07 47.21 6.32
CA PRO A 27 19.72 47.63 6.05
C PRO A 27 19.13 47.03 4.75
N ASP A 28 19.95 46.84 3.72
CA ASP A 28 19.48 46.32 2.43
C ASP A 28 19.14 44.83 2.56
N ILE A 29 19.95 44.09 3.31
CA ILE A 29 19.69 42.69 3.59
C ILE A 29 18.42 42.54 4.48
N GLU A 30 18.28 43.39 5.50
CA GLU A 30 17.09 43.39 6.38
C GLU A 30 15.82 43.70 5.57
N SER A 31 15.86 44.71 4.70
CA SER A 31 14.74 45.02 3.81
C SER A 31 14.37 43.89 2.87
N HIS A 32 15.37 43.19 2.32
CA HIS A 32 15.14 42.02 1.46
C HIS A 32 14.50 40.89 2.24
N LEU A 33 14.97 40.56 3.45
CA LEU A 33 14.41 39.53 4.30
C LEU A 33 12.99 39.87 4.75
N ALA A 34 12.70 41.14 5.04
CA ALA A 34 11.34 41.59 5.34
C ALA A 34 10.40 41.38 4.14
N GLY A 35 10.84 41.72 2.93
CA GLY A 35 10.08 41.47 1.70
C GLY A 35 9.83 39.98 1.43
N GLU A 36 10.76 39.08 1.75
CA GLU A 36 10.57 37.64 1.64
C GLU A 36 9.59 37.09 2.68
N ARG A 37 9.57 37.66 3.90
CA ARG A 37 8.56 37.34 4.93
C ARG A 37 7.15 37.74 4.48
N GLU A 38 7.00 38.97 3.97
CA GLU A 38 5.70 39.44 3.43
C GLU A 38 5.18 38.57 2.28
N ARG A 39 6.06 38.10 1.41
CA ARG A 39 5.70 37.18 0.30
C ARG A 39 5.37 35.76 0.77
N LYS A 40 5.53 35.46 2.05
CA LYS A 40 5.32 34.12 2.63
C LYS A 40 6.07 33.00 1.90
N THR A 41 7.27 33.29 1.39
CA THR A 41 8.06 32.34 0.61
C THR A 41 8.50 31.13 1.43
N ARG A 42 8.72 31.31 2.74
CA ARG A 42 9.08 30.22 3.66
C ARG A 42 7.89 29.40 4.14
N TRP A 43 6.74 30.06 4.30
CA TRP A 43 5.52 29.49 4.87
C TRP A 43 4.34 29.84 3.99
N PRO A 44 4.05 29.02 2.96
CA PRO A 44 2.87 29.22 2.13
C PRO A 44 1.62 29.08 2.98
N ASP A 45 0.54 29.75 2.57
CA ASP A 45 -0.76 29.65 3.24
C ASP A 45 -1.21 28.19 3.36
N PRO A 46 -1.80 27.80 4.48
CA PRO A 46 -2.29 26.46 4.69
C PRO A 46 -3.36 26.10 3.66
N LYS A 47 -3.26 24.88 3.12
CA LYS A 47 -4.27 24.37 2.20
C LYS A 47 -5.18 23.42 2.96
N LEU A 48 -6.48 23.64 2.84
CA LEU A 48 -7.49 22.74 3.37
C LEU A 48 -7.71 21.61 2.36
N ALA A 49 -7.45 20.39 2.76
CA ALA A 49 -7.78 19.19 1.99
C ALA A 49 -8.84 18.40 2.74
N LEU A 50 -9.95 18.08 2.09
CA LEU A 50 -10.92 17.16 2.64
C LEU A 50 -10.43 15.73 2.48
N ASN A 51 -10.55 14.94 3.54
CA ASN A 51 -10.28 13.50 3.43
C ASN A 51 -11.33 12.88 2.48
N PRO A 52 -10.88 12.09 1.50
CA PRO A 52 -11.81 11.43 0.61
C PRO A 52 -12.68 10.44 1.39
N THR A 53 -13.99 10.47 1.14
CA THR A 53 -14.91 9.44 1.61
C THR A 53 -14.99 8.35 0.57
N PHE A 54 -14.57 7.15 0.93
CA PHE A 54 -14.64 5.99 0.05
C PHE A 54 -16.06 5.40 0.06
N ARG A 55 -16.59 5.07 -1.13
CA ARG A 55 -17.88 4.40 -1.24
C ARG A 55 -17.89 3.10 -0.46
N SER A 56 -18.96 2.87 0.28
CA SER A 56 -19.14 1.63 1.05
C SER A 56 -19.26 0.41 0.12
N GLY A 57 -18.55 -0.65 0.47
CA GLY A 57 -18.65 -1.99 -0.16
C GLY A 57 -19.45 -3.00 0.67
N GLY A 58 -20.04 -2.56 1.78
CA GLY A 58 -20.72 -3.42 2.73
C GLY A 58 -19.82 -3.83 3.92
N THR A 59 -20.22 -4.84 4.65
CA THR A 59 -19.45 -5.38 5.78
C THR A 59 -18.95 -6.78 5.47
N VAL A 60 -17.90 -7.24 6.17
CA VAL A 60 -17.47 -8.65 6.06
C VAL A 60 -18.61 -9.60 6.39
N ALA A 61 -19.47 -9.26 7.36
CA ALA A 61 -20.64 -10.09 7.70
C ALA A 61 -21.59 -10.23 6.51
N SER A 62 -21.93 -9.12 5.83
CA SER A 62 -22.80 -9.17 4.66
C SER A 62 -22.21 -9.99 3.51
N LEU A 63 -20.90 -9.93 3.29
CA LEU A 63 -20.23 -10.72 2.26
C LEU A 63 -20.21 -12.23 2.61
N CYS A 64 -20.18 -12.57 3.91
CA CYS A 64 -20.36 -13.95 4.36
C CYS A 64 -21.80 -14.43 4.13
N ASP A 65 -22.81 -13.59 4.40
CA ASP A 65 -24.22 -13.88 4.18
C ASP A 65 -24.53 -14.07 2.69
N ASP A 66 -23.91 -13.27 1.83
CA ASP A 66 -23.98 -13.39 0.36
C ASP A 66 -23.23 -14.64 -0.17
N GLY A 67 -22.51 -15.40 0.67
CA GLY A 67 -21.69 -16.56 0.28
C GLY A 67 -20.37 -16.22 -0.42
N LEU A 68 -20.04 -14.93 -0.57
CA LEU A 68 -18.80 -14.47 -1.19
C LEU A 68 -17.57 -14.75 -0.31
N LEU A 69 -17.74 -14.75 1.00
CA LEU A 69 -16.70 -15.10 1.97
C LEU A 69 -17.11 -16.30 2.84
N HIS A 70 -16.12 -17.05 3.28
CA HIS A 70 -16.31 -18.14 4.24
C HIS A 70 -16.88 -17.60 5.56
N PRO A 71 -17.84 -18.27 6.21
CA PRO A 71 -18.48 -17.79 7.44
C PRO A 71 -17.51 -17.39 8.54
N MET A 72 -16.37 -18.07 8.68
CA MET A 72 -15.33 -17.75 9.66
C MET A 72 -14.65 -16.40 9.43
N CYS A 73 -14.70 -15.83 8.24
CA CYS A 73 -14.18 -14.47 7.98
C CYS A 73 -14.90 -13.43 8.85
N ARG A 74 -16.17 -13.68 9.22
CA ARG A 74 -16.94 -12.83 10.14
C ARG A 74 -16.30 -12.74 11.52
N GLU A 75 -15.66 -13.80 11.99
CA GLU A 75 -15.01 -13.84 13.31
C GLU A 75 -13.58 -13.27 13.25
N TYR A 76 -12.88 -13.46 12.14
CA TYR A 76 -11.55 -12.95 11.95
C TYR A 76 -11.54 -11.42 11.77
N PHE A 77 -12.31 -10.90 10.85
CA PHE A 77 -12.27 -9.50 10.43
C PHE A 77 -13.26 -8.63 11.23
N ARG A 78 -12.94 -8.46 12.53
CA ARG A 78 -13.69 -7.64 13.49
C ARG A 78 -12.81 -6.52 14.06
N HIS A 79 -13.45 -5.49 14.57
CA HIS A 79 -12.77 -4.44 15.34
C HIS A 79 -12.40 -4.98 16.72
N LYS A 80 -11.14 -5.31 16.93
CA LYS A 80 -10.58 -5.90 18.15
C LYS A 80 -9.61 -4.93 18.80
N LYS A 81 -9.62 -4.84 20.14
CA LYS A 81 -8.81 -3.88 20.92
C LYS A 81 -7.64 -4.53 21.63
N HIS A 82 -7.75 -5.80 21.99
CA HIS A 82 -6.73 -6.56 22.72
C HIS A 82 -6.85 -8.06 22.43
N LEU A 83 -5.85 -8.84 22.87
CA LEU A 83 -5.68 -10.26 22.55
C LEU A 83 -6.92 -11.12 22.80
N ASN A 84 -7.66 -10.88 23.88
CA ASN A 84 -8.84 -11.66 24.25
C ASN A 84 -10.16 -11.03 23.82
N ASP A 85 -10.11 -9.97 23.00
CA ASP A 85 -11.30 -9.27 22.52
C ASP A 85 -11.88 -10.00 21.29
N PRO A 86 -13.09 -10.56 21.37
CA PRO A 86 -13.73 -11.19 20.20
C PRO A 86 -14.15 -10.18 19.15
N GLY A 87 -14.06 -8.89 19.47
CA GLY A 87 -14.43 -7.78 18.60
C GLY A 87 -15.91 -7.41 18.69
N SER A 88 -16.18 -6.11 18.62
CA SER A 88 -17.54 -5.56 18.79
C SER A 88 -18.39 -5.68 17.52
N ARG A 89 -17.79 -5.46 16.35
CA ARG A 89 -18.47 -5.47 15.03
C ARG A 89 -17.50 -5.92 13.96
N THR A 90 -18.04 -6.47 12.86
CA THR A 90 -17.25 -6.81 11.67
C THR A 90 -16.75 -5.54 10.96
N LEU A 91 -15.65 -5.67 10.22
CA LEU A 91 -15.10 -4.56 9.45
C LEU A 91 -16.09 -4.13 8.36
N SER A 92 -16.20 -2.82 8.19
CA SER A 92 -16.81 -2.22 7.00
C SER A 92 -15.75 -2.16 5.89
N LEU A 93 -16.12 -2.59 4.70
CA LEU A 93 -15.25 -2.61 3.54
C LEU A 93 -15.60 -1.45 2.61
N HIS A 94 -14.58 -0.95 1.92
CA HIS A 94 -14.78 0.00 0.82
C HIS A 94 -15.13 -0.76 -0.47
N GLN A 95 -15.74 -0.07 -1.43
CA GLN A 95 -16.17 -0.63 -2.71
C GLN A 95 -15.01 -1.33 -3.45
N HIS A 96 -13.84 -0.71 -3.51
CA HIS A 96 -12.66 -1.31 -4.14
C HIS A 96 -12.18 -2.59 -3.44
N GLN A 97 -12.37 -2.71 -2.12
CA GLN A 97 -12.04 -3.94 -1.39
C GLN A 97 -13.02 -5.07 -1.73
N ARG A 98 -14.34 -4.77 -1.82
CA ARG A 98 -15.35 -5.73 -2.28
C ARG A 98 -15.08 -6.20 -3.71
N GLU A 99 -14.73 -5.28 -4.61
CA GLU A 99 -14.37 -5.60 -6.00
C GLU A 99 -13.15 -6.51 -6.07
N ALA A 100 -12.12 -6.23 -5.26
CA ALA A 100 -10.92 -7.07 -5.17
C ALA A 100 -11.25 -8.49 -4.70
N ILE A 101 -12.07 -8.63 -3.66
CA ILE A 101 -12.54 -9.92 -3.16
C ILE A 101 -13.29 -10.69 -4.26
N ALA A 102 -14.19 -10.03 -4.97
CA ALA A 102 -14.95 -10.65 -6.06
C ALA A 102 -14.08 -11.06 -7.26
N VAL A 103 -13.00 -10.32 -7.55
CA VAL A 103 -12.02 -10.70 -8.58
C VAL A 103 -11.19 -11.88 -8.10
N ALA A 104 -10.76 -11.87 -6.85
CA ALA A 104 -9.98 -12.94 -6.24
C ALA A 104 -10.76 -14.27 -6.20
N ASP A 105 -12.05 -14.22 -5.88
CA ASP A 105 -12.92 -15.40 -5.83
C ASP A 105 -12.98 -16.13 -7.19
N ARG A 106 -12.99 -15.37 -8.30
CA ARG A 106 -12.94 -15.93 -9.66
C ARG A 106 -11.58 -16.53 -10.05
N GLY A 107 -10.57 -16.43 -9.21
CA GLY A 107 -9.20 -16.89 -9.52
C GLY A 107 -8.42 -15.94 -10.41
N ASP A 108 -8.89 -14.73 -10.63
CA ASP A 108 -8.25 -13.75 -11.51
C ASP A 108 -7.14 -12.97 -10.78
N SER A 109 -5.99 -12.79 -11.44
CA SER A 109 -4.96 -11.86 -10.98
C SER A 109 -5.38 -10.41 -11.21
N TYR A 110 -5.03 -9.51 -10.27
CA TYR A 110 -5.44 -8.10 -10.34
C TYR A 110 -4.43 -7.15 -9.68
N VAL A 111 -4.63 -5.87 -9.91
CA VAL A 111 -3.88 -4.81 -9.25
C VAL A 111 -4.85 -3.83 -8.61
N LEU A 112 -4.57 -3.45 -7.37
CA LEU A 112 -5.22 -2.34 -6.71
C LEU A 112 -4.36 -1.09 -6.84
N SER A 113 -4.91 -0.01 -7.38
CA SER A 113 -4.26 1.29 -7.49
C SER A 113 -5.13 2.35 -6.82
N THR A 114 -4.79 2.68 -5.57
CA THR A 114 -5.55 3.62 -4.73
C THR A 114 -4.60 4.45 -3.89
N GLY A 115 -5.05 5.59 -3.40
CA GLY A 115 -4.30 6.45 -2.49
C GLY A 115 -3.85 5.75 -1.20
N THR A 116 -2.98 6.41 -0.44
CA THR A 116 -2.56 5.95 0.88
C THR A 116 -3.74 6.02 1.86
N GLY A 117 -3.79 5.10 2.83
CA GLY A 117 -4.87 5.06 3.83
C GLY A 117 -6.19 4.43 3.34
N SER A 118 -6.27 3.93 2.10
CA SER A 118 -7.46 3.28 1.54
C SER A 118 -7.69 1.83 1.99
N GLY A 119 -6.85 1.30 2.89
CA GLY A 119 -6.95 -0.08 3.35
C GLY A 119 -6.56 -1.13 2.31
N LYS A 120 -5.52 -0.85 1.50
CA LYS A 120 -5.01 -1.74 0.44
C LYS A 120 -4.75 -3.17 0.91
N SER A 121 -4.22 -3.36 2.09
CA SER A 121 -3.85 -4.69 2.62
C SER A 121 -5.05 -5.64 2.72
N LEU A 122 -6.23 -5.13 3.07
CA LEU A 122 -7.44 -5.96 3.15
C LEU A 122 -7.86 -6.55 1.80
N THR A 123 -7.46 -5.93 0.70
CA THR A 123 -7.80 -6.41 -0.65
C THR A 123 -7.13 -7.71 -1.04
N TYR A 124 -6.01 -8.07 -0.40
CA TYR A 124 -5.38 -9.37 -0.57
C TYR A 124 -5.44 -10.25 0.68
N ILE A 125 -5.43 -9.69 1.88
CA ILE A 125 -5.52 -10.47 3.12
C ILE A 125 -6.86 -11.19 3.23
N VAL A 126 -7.98 -10.49 3.00
CA VAL A 126 -9.32 -11.10 3.12
C VAL A 126 -9.51 -12.27 2.15
N PRO A 127 -9.25 -12.13 0.84
CA PRO A 127 -9.40 -13.27 -0.07
C PRO A 127 -8.38 -14.39 0.17
N ILE A 128 -7.16 -14.11 0.63
CA ILE A 128 -6.20 -15.14 1.01
C ILE A 128 -6.75 -15.96 2.19
N VAL A 129 -7.22 -15.30 3.25
CA VAL A 129 -7.79 -15.96 4.43
C VAL A 129 -9.02 -16.77 4.05
N ASP A 130 -9.93 -16.21 3.25
CA ASP A 130 -11.10 -16.94 2.73
C ASP A 130 -10.70 -18.23 2.03
N LYS A 131 -9.73 -18.15 1.13
CA LYS A 131 -9.28 -19.30 0.35
C LYS A 131 -8.58 -20.36 1.19
N VAL A 132 -7.78 -19.94 2.17
CA VAL A 132 -7.14 -20.84 3.15
C VAL A 132 -8.18 -21.59 3.96
N LEU A 133 -9.26 -20.93 4.36
CA LEU A 133 -10.37 -21.55 5.10
C LEU A 133 -11.14 -22.55 4.26
N ARG A 134 -11.44 -22.21 3.00
CA ARG A 134 -12.19 -23.09 2.09
C ARG A 134 -11.35 -24.27 1.61
N HIS A 135 -10.09 -24.02 1.30
CA HIS A 135 -9.21 -24.97 0.64
C HIS A 135 -7.78 -24.84 1.20
N PRO A 136 -7.52 -25.39 2.38
CA PRO A 136 -6.16 -25.38 2.94
C PRO A 136 -5.17 -26.10 2.02
N ASN A 137 -3.93 -25.61 1.96
CA ASN A 137 -2.85 -26.32 1.28
C ASN A 137 -2.37 -27.47 2.19
N PRO A 138 -2.41 -28.72 1.75
CA PRO A 138 -1.94 -29.84 2.56
C PRO A 138 -0.44 -29.79 2.84
N ASP A 139 0.34 -29.16 1.96
CA ASP A 139 1.80 -29.00 2.10
C ASP A 139 2.18 -27.85 3.04
N GLY A 140 1.26 -26.91 3.31
CA GLY A 140 1.42 -25.80 4.25
C GLY A 140 1.11 -24.43 3.61
N ILE A 141 2.06 -23.84 2.89
CA ILE A 141 1.99 -22.43 2.45
C ILE A 141 1.01 -22.27 1.28
N SER A 142 -0.05 -21.50 1.51
CA SER A 142 -1.04 -21.15 0.49
C SER A 142 -0.78 -19.79 -0.17
N ALA A 143 -0.12 -18.87 0.55
CA ALA A 143 0.12 -17.52 0.10
C ALA A 143 1.51 -17.01 0.52
N ILE A 144 2.14 -16.26 -0.37
CA ILE A 144 3.36 -15.48 -0.09
C ILE A 144 3.05 -14.01 -0.35
N VAL A 145 3.34 -13.16 0.64
CA VAL A 145 3.19 -11.71 0.54
C VAL A 145 4.58 -11.06 0.59
N VAL A 146 4.90 -10.30 -0.44
CA VAL A 146 6.23 -9.69 -0.63
C VAL A 146 6.11 -8.18 -0.42
N TYR A 147 6.85 -7.67 0.53
CA TYR A 147 6.95 -6.25 0.85
C TYR A 147 8.27 -5.66 0.32
N PRO A 148 8.29 -4.40 -0.11
CA PRO A 148 9.53 -3.76 -0.55
C PRO A 148 10.52 -3.53 0.58
N MET A 149 10.05 -3.40 1.82
CA MET A 149 10.87 -3.13 3.01
C MET A 149 10.41 -3.96 4.21
N ASN A 150 11.37 -4.33 5.06
CA ASN A 150 11.11 -5.11 6.28
C ASN A 150 10.19 -4.39 7.28
N ALA A 151 10.26 -3.07 7.37
CA ALA A 151 9.40 -2.27 8.24
C ALA A 151 7.89 -2.47 7.91
N LEU A 152 7.55 -2.56 6.62
CA LEU A 152 6.19 -2.84 6.18
C LEU A 152 5.78 -4.27 6.55
N ALA A 153 6.65 -5.26 6.36
CA ALA A 153 6.38 -6.62 6.78
C ALA A 153 6.12 -6.73 8.28
N ASN A 154 6.86 -5.97 9.10
CA ASN A 154 6.67 -5.92 10.55
C ASN A 154 5.32 -5.30 10.93
N SER A 155 4.96 -4.17 10.33
CA SER A 155 3.67 -3.52 10.56
C SER A 155 2.50 -4.43 10.18
N GLN A 156 2.61 -5.10 9.04
CA GLN A 156 1.56 -6.02 8.56
C GLN A 156 1.47 -7.30 9.40
N LEU A 157 2.57 -7.76 9.99
CA LEU A 157 2.55 -8.88 10.94
C LEU A 157 1.62 -8.54 12.12
N HIS A 158 1.76 -7.35 12.71
CA HIS A 158 0.90 -6.90 13.81
C HIS A 158 -0.57 -6.75 13.40
N GLU A 159 -0.84 -6.29 12.19
CA GLU A 159 -2.22 -6.23 11.68
C GLU A 159 -2.81 -7.63 11.50
N LEU A 160 -2.05 -8.60 10.99
CA LEU A 160 -2.49 -9.98 10.89
C LEU A 160 -2.73 -10.62 12.26
N GLU A 161 -1.90 -10.32 13.27
CA GLU A 161 -2.11 -10.79 14.64
C GLU A 161 -3.46 -10.34 15.19
N LYS A 162 -3.83 -9.06 14.98
CA LYS A 162 -5.14 -8.54 15.40
C LYS A 162 -6.31 -9.29 14.76
N TYR A 163 -6.21 -9.58 13.47
CA TYR A 163 -7.31 -10.26 12.77
C TYR A 163 -7.31 -11.76 13.03
N LEU A 164 -6.18 -12.43 12.93
CA LEU A 164 -6.12 -13.89 12.83
C LEU A 164 -5.83 -14.59 14.16
N THR A 165 -5.40 -13.83 15.19
CA THR A 165 -5.04 -14.42 16.48
C THR A 165 -5.94 -13.93 17.61
N TRP A 166 -6.22 -12.61 17.67
CA TRP A 166 -6.97 -12.04 18.79
C TRP A 166 -8.42 -12.50 18.79
N GLY A 167 -8.90 -12.94 19.96
CA GLY A 167 -10.30 -13.28 20.20
C GLY A 167 -10.93 -14.28 19.21
N VAL A 168 -10.11 -15.10 18.55
CA VAL A 168 -10.61 -16.17 17.67
C VAL A 168 -11.17 -17.29 18.52
N PRO A 169 -12.42 -17.73 18.28
CA PRO A 169 -13.06 -18.79 19.05
C PRO A 169 -12.26 -20.10 19.03
N GLU A 170 -12.23 -20.82 20.13
CA GLU A 170 -11.64 -22.15 20.20
C GLU A 170 -12.41 -23.16 19.35
N GLY A 171 -11.74 -24.23 18.89
CA GLY A 171 -12.35 -25.27 18.09
C GLY A 171 -12.45 -24.99 16.59
N HIS A 172 -12.12 -23.76 16.16
CA HIS A 172 -12.05 -23.43 14.73
C HIS A 172 -10.61 -23.54 14.20
N ARG A 173 -10.49 -23.84 12.89
CA ARG A 173 -9.20 -23.82 12.22
C ARG A 173 -8.59 -22.41 12.34
N LYS A 174 -7.38 -22.34 12.88
CA LYS A 174 -6.59 -21.10 12.90
C LYS A 174 -5.80 -20.96 11.60
N VAL A 175 -5.94 -19.83 10.94
CA VAL A 175 -5.08 -19.47 9.81
C VAL A 175 -3.74 -19.01 10.38
N THR A 176 -2.68 -19.71 10.01
CA THR A 176 -1.34 -19.47 10.51
C THR A 176 -0.55 -18.55 9.57
N PHE A 177 0.31 -17.73 10.14
CA PHE A 177 1.15 -16.82 9.37
C PHE A 177 2.50 -16.65 10.05
N ALA A 178 3.52 -16.35 9.28
CA ALA A 178 4.85 -16.06 9.78
C ALA A 178 5.59 -15.07 8.90
N ARG A 179 6.52 -14.36 9.49
CA ARG A 179 7.45 -13.49 8.79
C ARG A 179 8.77 -14.23 8.56
N TYR A 180 9.35 -14.05 7.37
CA TYR A 180 10.66 -14.54 7.01
C TYR A 180 11.39 -13.50 6.15
N THR A 181 12.08 -12.56 6.79
CA THR A 181 12.66 -11.36 6.16
C THR A 181 14.17 -11.25 6.30
N GLY A 182 14.81 -12.21 6.99
CA GLY A 182 16.23 -12.20 7.30
C GLY A 182 16.58 -11.49 8.63
N GLN A 183 15.59 -10.91 9.31
CA GLN A 183 15.76 -10.33 10.64
C GLN A 183 15.56 -11.34 11.77
N GLU A 184 15.06 -12.52 11.44
CA GLU A 184 14.80 -13.60 12.37
C GLU A 184 16.11 -14.21 12.86
N ASN A 185 16.20 -14.51 14.16
CA ASN A 185 17.31 -15.29 14.73
C ASN A 185 17.22 -16.76 14.30
N SER A 186 18.23 -17.56 14.63
CA SER A 186 18.31 -18.97 14.21
C SER A 186 17.14 -19.81 14.73
N GLU A 187 16.68 -19.56 15.96
CA GLU A 187 15.56 -20.28 16.56
C GLU A 187 14.24 -19.95 15.87
N GLN A 188 13.98 -18.67 15.63
CA GLN A 188 12.80 -18.19 14.90
C GLN A 188 12.76 -18.75 13.48
N LYS A 189 13.90 -18.78 12.77
CA LYS A 189 13.99 -19.39 11.44
C LYS A 189 13.62 -20.87 11.47
N LEU A 190 14.18 -21.63 12.39
CA LEU A 190 13.85 -23.04 12.56
C LEU A 190 12.35 -23.24 12.89
N GLN A 191 11.78 -22.38 13.70
CA GLN A 191 10.35 -22.42 14.01
C GLN A 191 9.49 -22.21 12.76
N VAL A 192 9.81 -21.22 11.92
CA VAL A 192 9.09 -20.97 10.66
C VAL A 192 9.21 -22.14 9.70
N LEU A 193 10.42 -22.69 9.55
CA LEU A 193 10.68 -23.87 8.71
C LEU A 193 9.84 -25.08 9.14
N LYS A 194 9.69 -25.32 10.45
CA LYS A 194 8.91 -26.43 11.00
C LYS A 194 7.40 -26.19 10.96
N SER A 195 6.95 -24.97 11.21
CA SER A 195 5.53 -24.65 11.33
C SER A 195 4.79 -24.63 9.99
N LYS A 196 5.50 -24.33 8.88
CA LYS A 196 4.94 -24.25 7.52
C LYS A 196 3.64 -23.45 7.49
N PRO A 197 3.70 -22.14 7.73
CA PRO A 197 2.50 -21.30 7.92
C PRO A 197 1.65 -21.22 6.65
N ASP A 198 0.34 -21.01 6.78
CA ASP A 198 -0.55 -20.81 5.63
C ASP A 198 -0.16 -19.56 4.82
N ILE A 199 0.32 -18.50 5.51
CA ILE A 199 0.70 -17.22 4.91
C ILE A 199 2.13 -16.87 5.31
N LEU A 200 3.01 -16.68 4.32
CA LEU A 200 4.39 -16.26 4.53
C LEU A 200 4.58 -14.80 4.14
N LEU A 201 5.03 -13.96 5.09
CA LEU A 201 5.39 -12.57 4.84
C LEU A 201 6.90 -12.47 4.63
N THR A 202 7.32 -11.86 3.52
CA THR A 202 8.74 -11.78 3.16
C THR A 202 9.07 -10.51 2.40
N ASN A 203 10.31 -10.34 1.99
CA ASN A 203 10.74 -9.34 1.01
C ASN A 203 11.31 -10.03 -0.24
N TYR A 204 11.50 -9.28 -1.32
CA TYR A 204 11.93 -9.86 -2.59
C TYR A 204 13.34 -10.48 -2.52
N VAL A 205 14.25 -9.93 -1.71
CA VAL A 205 15.61 -10.47 -1.52
C VAL A 205 15.57 -11.81 -0.80
N MET A 206 14.76 -11.90 0.26
CA MET A 206 14.58 -13.17 0.97
C MET A 206 13.88 -14.22 0.13
N LEU A 207 12.90 -13.81 -0.70
CA LEU A 207 12.26 -14.73 -1.62
C LEU A 207 13.25 -15.31 -2.63
N GLU A 208 14.23 -14.52 -3.10
CA GLU A 208 15.34 -15.03 -3.91
C GLU A 208 16.19 -16.05 -3.13
N TYR A 209 16.49 -15.80 -1.86
CA TYR A 209 17.22 -16.76 -1.02
C TYR A 209 16.42 -18.05 -0.78
N LEU A 210 15.10 -17.97 -0.60
CA LEU A 210 14.24 -19.15 -0.47
C LEU A 210 14.32 -20.07 -1.70
N LEU A 211 14.51 -19.50 -2.88
CA LEU A 211 14.65 -20.27 -4.13
C LEU A 211 16.07 -20.83 -4.36
N THR A 212 17.08 -20.25 -3.73
CA THR A 212 18.50 -20.58 -4.01
C THR A 212 19.19 -21.35 -2.91
N ARG A 213 18.81 -21.12 -1.65
CA ARG A 213 19.42 -21.81 -0.50
C ARG A 213 18.82 -23.21 -0.33
N PRO A 214 19.62 -24.26 -0.20
CA PRO A 214 19.13 -25.64 -0.22
C PRO A 214 18.09 -25.96 0.86
N ASP A 215 18.34 -25.55 2.10
CA ASP A 215 17.45 -25.86 3.24
C ASP A 215 16.13 -25.10 3.15
N GLU A 216 16.17 -23.79 2.93
CA GLU A 216 14.97 -22.97 2.76
C GLU A 216 14.14 -23.42 1.56
N ARG A 217 14.82 -23.76 0.44
CA ARG A 217 14.15 -24.28 -0.75
C ARG A 217 13.41 -25.58 -0.49
N ARG A 218 14.07 -26.51 0.19
CA ARG A 218 13.48 -27.81 0.52
C ARG A 218 12.27 -27.66 1.44
N GLU A 219 12.40 -26.87 2.50
CA GLU A 219 11.38 -26.77 3.55
C GLU A 219 10.24 -25.80 3.17
N LEU A 220 10.56 -24.53 2.81
CA LEU A 220 9.54 -23.52 2.58
C LEU A 220 8.99 -23.56 1.16
N ILE A 221 9.82 -23.71 0.14
CA ILE A 221 9.34 -23.83 -1.23
C ILE A 221 8.65 -25.18 -1.43
N GLY A 222 9.17 -26.25 -0.82
CA GLY A 222 8.47 -27.54 -0.78
C GLY A 222 7.10 -27.45 -0.12
N ALA A 223 6.97 -26.71 1.00
CA ALA A 223 5.69 -26.44 1.65
C ALA A 223 4.77 -25.51 0.85
N ALA A 224 5.30 -24.77 -0.12
CA ALA A 224 4.56 -23.90 -1.02
C ALA A 224 4.17 -24.59 -2.36
N ARG A 225 4.31 -25.90 -2.47
CA ARG A 225 3.84 -26.63 -3.66
C ARG A 225 2.34 -26.38 -3.88
N GLY A 226 1.95 -26.06 -5.10
CA GLY A 226 0.60 -25.65 -5.42
C GLY A 226 0.22 -24.28 -4.84
N LEU A 227 1.19 -23.37 -4.64
CA LEU A 227 0.99 -22.00 -4.15
C LEU A 227 -0.14 -21.31 -4.91
N ARG A 228 -1.07 -20.72 -4.16
CA ARG A 228 -2.27 -20.12 -4.75
C ARG A 228 -2.16 -18.63 -4.94
N PHE A 229 -1.52 -17.93 -4.00
CA PHE A 229 -1.42 -16.48 -4.02
C PHE A 229 0.00 -16.00 -3.90
N LEU A 230 0.33 -15.03 -4.74
CA LEU A 230 1.50 -14.17 -4.57
C LEU A 230 1.03 -12.71 -4.55
N ALA A 231 1.14 -12.06 -3.42
CA ALA A 231 0.86 -10.64 -3.29
C ALA A 231 2.18 -9.85 -3.34
N LEU A 232 2.30 -8.90 -4.26
CA LEU A 232 3.41 -7.95 -4.33
C LEU A 232 2.91 -6.58 -3.90
N ASP A 233 3.34 -6.13 -2.73
CA ASP A 233 2.94 -4.83 -2.20
C ASP A 233 3.80 -3.72 -2.84
N GLU A 234 3.19 -2.54 -3.04
CA GLU A 234 3.81 -1.34 -3.60
C GLU A 234 4.53 -1.57 -4.96
N LEU A 235 3.81 -2.08 -5.96
CA LEU A 235 4.34 -2.39 -7.30
C LEU A 235 5.13 -1.25 -7.95
N HIS A 236 4.83 0.00 -7.60
CA HIS A 236 5.51 1.17 -8.13
C HIS A 236 6.99 1.26 -7.71
N THR A 237 7.40 0.50 -6.69
CA THR A 237 8.80 0.40 -6.26
C THR A 237 9.64 -0.50 -7.17
N TYR A 238 9.01 -1.46 -7.86
CA TYR A 238 9.69 -2.40 -8.75
C TYR A 238 9.83 -1.85 -10.17
N ARG A 239 10.81 -0.95 -10.37
CA ARG A 239 11.08 -0.28 -11.66
C ARG A 239 12.47 -0.62 -12.20
N GLY A 240 12.67 -0.41 -13.49
CA GLY A 240 13.96 -0.59 -14.15
C GLY A 240 14.51 -2.02 -13.97
N ARG A 241 15.78 -2.12 -13.59
CA ARG A 241 16.47 -3.41 -13.37
C ARG A 241 15.78 -4.26 -12.30
N GLN A 242 15.45 -3.66 -11.15
CA GLN A 242 14.76 -4.36 -10.06
C GLN A 242 13.42 -4.95 -10.50
N GLY A 243 12.67 -4.23 -11.34
CA GLY A 243 11.42 -4.76 -11.91
C GLY A 243 11.65 -5.99 -12.79
N ALA A 244 12.73 -6.01 -13.57
CA ALA A 244 13.09 -7.18 -14.38
C ALA A 244 13.47 -8.38 -13.50
N ASP A 245 14.27 -8.14 -12.45
CA ASP A 245 14.69 -9.18 -11.50
C ASP A 245 13.47 -9.79 -10.78
N VAL A 246 12.53 -8.96 -10.31
CA VAL A 246 11.28 -9.42 -9.66
C VAL A 246 10.40 -10.17 -10.67
N ALA A 247 10.33 -9.75 -11.93
CA ALA A 247 9.56 -10.46 -12.94
C ALA A 247 10.12 -11.89 -13.20
N LEU A 248 11.43 -12.04 -13.21
CA LEU A 248 12.07 -13.37 -13.32
C LEU A 248 11.85 -14.19 -12.03
N LEU A 249 11.96 -13.56 -10.87
CA LEU A 249 11.71 -14.18 -9.57
C LEU A 249 10.29 -14.79 -9.50
N VAL A 250 9.27 -14.05 -9.95
CA VAL A 250 7.87 -14.54 -9.98
C VAL A 250 7.73 -15.79 -10.86
N ARG A 251 8.39 -15.83 -12.02
CA ARG A 251 8.36 -17.00 -12.91
C ARG A 251 9.02 -18.21 -12.28
N ARG A 252 10.23 -18.01 -11.71
CA ARG A 252 10.98 -19.06 -11.00
C ARG A 252 10.20 -19.59 -9.79
N LEU A 253 9.52 -18.71 -9.04
CA LEU A 253 8.67 -19.10 -7.93
C LEU A 253 7.49 -19.97 -8.41
N ARG A 254 6.80 -19.55 -9.49
CA ARG A 254 5.69 -20.31 -10.07
C ARG A 254 6.12 -21.71 -10.47
N ASP A 255 7.27 -21.82 -11.12
CA ASP A 255 7.83 -23.12 -11.56
C ASP A 255 8.27 -23.96 -10.36
N ALA A 256 8.99 -23.37 -9.40
CA ALA A 256 9.50 -24.07 -8.23
C ALA A 256 8.38 -24.58 -7.29
N CYS A 257 7.26 -23.84 -7.21
CA CYS A 257 6.09 -24.24 -6.43
C CYS A 257 5.09 -25.09 -7.24
N GLU A 258 5.40 -25.47 -8.48
CA GLU A 258 4.48 -26.21 -9.35
C GLU A 258 3.07 -25.59 -9.38
N ALA A 259 3.02 -24.25 -9.52
CA ALA A 259 1.80 -23.46 -9.37
C ALA A 259 1.37 -22.75 -10.67
N PRO A 260 0.95 -23.50 -11.73
CA PRO A 260 0.56 -22.89 -12.99
C PRO A 260 -0.65 -21.93 -12.85
N GLY A 261 -1.51 -22.18 -11.86
CA GLY A 261 -2.68 -21.35 -11.52
C GLY A 261 -2.39 -20.26 -10.50
N LEU A 262 -1.12 -19.89 -10.26
CA LEU A 262 -0.74 -18.87 -9.28
C LEU A 262 -1.45 -17.55 -9.55
N GLN A 263 -2.28 -17.12 -8.63
CA GLN A 263 -2.96 -15.83 -8.65
C GLN A 263 -2.04 -14.74 -8.10
N CYS A 264 -1.70 -13.78 -8.95
CA CYS A 264 -0.84 -12.66 -8.57
C CYS A 264 -1.69 -11.43 -8.24
N ILE A 265 -1.43 -10.83 -7.10
CA ILE A 265 -2.10 -9.62 -6.61
C ILE A 265 -1.04 -8.53 -6.46
N GLY A 266 -1.33 -7.34 -6.94
CA GLY A 266 -0.45 -6.20 -6.74
C GLY A 266 -1.16 -5.03 -6.09
N THR A 267 -0.49 -4.30 -5.23
CA THR A 267 -0.97 -3.01 -4.75
C THR A 267 -0.05 -1.90 -5.24
N SER A 268 -0.57 -0.73 -5.45
CA SER A 268 0.22 0.45 -5.82
C SER A 268 -0.44 1.70 -5.29
N ALA A 269 0.36 2.68 -4.88
CA ALA A 269 -0.09 4.06 -4.83
C ALA A 269 -0.38 4.56 -6.26
N THR A 270 -1.11 5.65 -6.40
CA THR A 270 -1.48 6.25 -7.69
C THR A 270 -0.24 6.43 -8.57
N MET A 271 -0.16 5.70 -9.69
CA MET A 271 1.07 5.61 -10.50
C MET A 271 1.17 6.67 -11.62
N ALA A 272 0.12 7.45 -11.85
CA ALA A 272 0.09 8.35 -13.00
C ALA A 272 -0.42 9.74 -12.61
N THR A 273 0.46 10.73 -12.74
CA THR A 273 0.11 12.15 -12.73
C THR A 273 -0.03 12.65 -14.18
N GLY A 274 -1.12 13.36 -14.49
CA GLY A 274 -1.27 14.03 -15.79
C GLY A 274 -1.88 13.23 -16.93
N VAL A 275 -2.34 12.00 -16.70
CA VAL A 275 -3.04 11.17 -17.69
C VAL A 275 -4.46 10.84 -17.25
N THR A 276 -5.32 10.50 -18.20
CA THR A 276 -6.67 10.05 -17.85
C THR A 276 -6.65 8.76 -17.06
N PHE A 277 -7.68 8.52 -16.24
CA PHE A 277 -7.80 7.30 -15.43
C PHE A 277 -7.76 6.01 -16.29
N ALA A 278 -8.31 6.06 -17.50
CA ALA A 278 -8.29 4.94 -18.44
C ALA A 278 -6.88 4.63 -18.95
N GLU A 279 -6.09 5.66 -19.26
CA GLU A 279 -4.69 5.52 -19.68
C GLU A 279 -3.82 4.99 -18.54
N ALA A 280 -3.99 5.53 -17.33
CA ALA A 280 -3.32 5.05 -16.14
C ALA A 280 -3.57 3.55 -15.91
N ARG A 281 -4.82 3.09 -16.00
CA ARG A 281 -5.17 1.67 -15.91
C ARG A 281 -4.47 0.81 -16.97
N LYS A 282 -4.37 1.27 -18.22
CA LYS A 282 -3.67 0.55 -19.29
C LYS A 282 -2.18 0.38 -18.99
N GLU A 283 -1.52 1.44 -18.53
CA GLU A 283 -0.09 1.37 -18.20
C GLU A 283 0.16 0.49 -16.98
N ILE A 284 -0.64 0.59 -15.94
CA ILE A 284 -0.56 -0.30 -14.77
C ILE A 284 -0.76 -1.76 -15.18
N ALA A 285 -1.76 -2.05 -15.99
CA ALA A 285 -2.02 -3.40 -16.48
C ALA A 285 -0.84 -3.96 -17.28
N LYS A 286 -0.19 -3.13 -18.10
CA LYS A 286 0.99 -3.49 -18.89
C LYS A 286 2.20 -3.81 -17.98
N VAL A 287 2.46 -2.98 -16.98
CA VAL A 287 3.53 -3.21 -15.99
C VAL A 287 3.26 -4.50 -15.20
N ALA A 288 2.05 -4.66 -14.69
CA ALA A 288 1.66 -5.86 -13.94
C ALA A 288 1.74 -7.13 -14.77
N THR A 289 1.34 -7.08 -16.06
CA THR A 289 1.47 -8.20 -17.00
C THR A 289 2.93 -8.65 -17.13
N ARG A 290 3.85 -7.70 -17.21
CA ARG A 290 5.30 -8.00 -17.28
C ARG A 290 5.83 -8.61 -15.99
N LEU A 291 5.46 -8.02 -14.83
CA LEU A 291 5.88 -8.51 -13.51
C LEU A 291 5.33 -9.90 -13.22
N PHE A 292 4.04 -10.10 -13.38
CA PHE A 292 3.38 -11.35 -13.01
C PHE A 292 3.59 -12.48 -14.02
N GLY A 293 3.94 -12.14 -15.27
CA GLY A 293 4.01 -13.12 -16.35
C GLY A 293 2.65 -13.72 -16.74
N THR A 294 1.56 -13.04 -16.38
CA THR A 294 0.17 -13.38 -16.67
C THR A 294 -0.53 -12.13 -17.18
N LYS A 295 -1.36 -12.25 -18.22
CA LYS A 295 -2.06 -11.12 -18.82
C LYS A 295 -3.02 -10.46 -17.82
N ILE A 296 -2.81 -9.20 -17.53
CA ILE A 296 -3.69 -8.35 -16.72
C ILE A 296 -4.44 -7.41 -17.68
N GLU A 297 -5.75 -7.51 -17.69
CA GLU A 297 -6.59 -6.59 -18.47
C GLU A 297 -6.81 -5.29 -17.70
N PRO A 298 -6.97 -4.13 -18.34
CA PRO A 298 -7.21 -2.85 -17.67
C PRO A 298 -8.41 -2.87 -16.71
N LYS A 299 -9.44 -3.66 -16.98
CA LYS A 299 -10.60 -3.84 -16.08
C LYS A 299 -10.26 -4.54 -14.75
N ARG A 300 -9.12 -5.25 -14.69
CA ARG A 300 -8.58 -5.89 -13.47
C ARG A 300 -7.64 -4.97 -12.68
N VAL A 301 -7.48 -3.74 -13.13
CA VAL A 301 -6.86 -2.67 -12.33
C VAL A 301 -7.97 -1.94 -11.61
N ILE A 302 -8.10 -2.24 -10.32
CA ILE A 302 -9.14 -1.72 -9.44
C ILE A 302 -8.65 -0.38 -8.89
N GLY A 303 -9.45 0.66 -9.04
CA GLY A 303 -9.20 1.98 -8.45
C GLY A 303 -10.13 2.27 -7.30
N GLU A 304 -9.88 3.36 -6.60
CA GLU A 304 -10.79 3.84 -5.58
C GLU A 304 -12.07 4.40 -6.18
N THR A 305 -13.17 4.24 -5.48
CA THR A 305 -14.44 4.90 -5.77
C THR A 305 -14.74 5.82 -4.59
N LEU A 306 -14.77 7.12 -4.87
CA LEU A 306 -15.08 8.13 -3.86
C LEU A 306 -16.58 8.40 -3.84
N GLU A 307 -17.09 8.70 -2.67
CA GLU A 307 -18.44 9.16 -2.45
C GLU A 307 -18.43 10.69 -2.34
N ARG A 308 -19.32 11.34 -3.03
CA ARG A 308 -19.45 12.79 -2.93
C ARG A 308 -20.11 13.13 -1.59
N SER A 309 -19.41 13.91 -0.78
CA SER A 309 -19.90 14.35 0.55
C SER A 309 -20.68 15.65 0.53
N THR A 310 -20.78 16.32 -0.63
CA THR A 310 -21.52 17.57 -0.82
C THR A 310 -22.64 17.37 -1.82
N ASP A 311 -23.78 18.00 -1.59
CA ASP A 311 -24.87 18.03 -2.58
C ASP A 311 -24.38 18.70 -3.85
N PRO A 312 -24.78 18.21 -5.05
CA PRO A 312 -24.52 18.89 -6.29
C PRO A 312 -25.36 20.18 -6.28
N GLY A 313 -24.72 21.35 -6.02
CA GLY A 313 -25.36 22.64 -6.17
C GLY A 313 -25.86 22.85 -7.60
N PRO A 314 -26.72 23.85 -7.83
CA PRO A 314 -27.26 24.15 -9.14
C PRO A 314 -26.22 24.47 -10.22
N ASP A 315 -25.00 24.84 -9.79
CA ASP A 315 -23.86 25.16 -10.67
C ASP A 315 -22.91 23.98 -10.91
N ALA A 316 -23.30 22.75 -10.55
CA ALA A 316 -22.47 21.57 -10.83
C ALA A 316 -22.43 21.33 -12.34
N VAL A 317 -21.35 21.74 -12.99
CA VAL A 317 -21.10 21.47 -14.42
C VAL A 317 -21.00 19.95 -14.60
N PRO A 318 -21.88 19.34 -15.41
CA PRO A 318 -21.81 17.92 -15.68
C PRO A 318 -20.47 17.57 -16.33
N GLY A 319 -19.70 16.69 -15.71
CA GLY A 319 -18.44 16.18 -16.26
C GLY A 319 -17.15 16.70 -15.63
N VAL A 320 -17.19 17.61 -14.68
CA VAL A 320 -16.00 17.98 -13.91
C VAL A 320 -15.83 16.97 -12.77
N HIS A 321 -15.00 15.96 -12.97
CA HIS A 321 -14.54 15.11 -11.88
C HIS A 321 -13.70 15.94 -10.90
N PRO A 322 -13.89 15.80 -9.57
CA PRO A 322 -13.10 16.51 -8.56
C PRO A 322 -11.63 16.10 -8.49
N ALA A 323 -11.16 15.36 -9.45
CA ALA A 323 -9.76 14.89 -9.59
C ALA A 323 -8.95 15.73 -10.59
N ASN A 324 -9.35 16.95 -10.90
CA ASN A 324 -8.44 17.84 -11.60
C ASN A 324 -7.32 18.26 -10.64
N PRO A 325 -6.05 17.97 -10.94
CA PRO A 325 -4.95 18.51 -10.16
C PRO A 325 -5.03 20.03 -10.20
N LEU A 326 -4.80 20.65 -9.05
CA LEU A 326 -4.62 22.10 -8.96
C LEU A 326 -3.66 22.54 -10.08
N PRO A 327 -3.90 23.66 -10.75
CA PRO A 327 -2.98 24.17 -11.77
C PRO A 327 -1.59 24.23 -11.15
N THR A 328 -0.63 23.59 -11.80
CA THR A 328 0.77 23.73 -11.47
C THR A 328 1.10 25.22 -11.48
N PRO A 329 1.78 25.76 -10.45
CA PRO A 329 2.24 27.13 -10.51
C PRO A 329 3.04 27.27 -11.80
N SER A 330 2.66 28.26 -12.62
CA SER A 330 3.40 28.65 -13.82
C SER A 330 4.87 28.72 -13.48
N ALA A 331 5.69 27.95 -14.18
CA ALA A 331 7.13 28.00 -14.03
C ALA A 331 7.56 29.45 -14.23
N ALA A 332 8.10 30.07 -13.19
CA ALA A 332 8.77 31.35 -13.32
C ALA A 332 9.87 31.23 -14.38
N PRO A 333 10.03 32.20 -15.25
CA PRO A 333 11.07 32.16 -16.27
C PRO A 333 12.45 31.98 -15.62
N PRO A 334 13.37 31.24 -16.24
CA PRO A 334 14.70 30.98 -15.66
C PRO A 334 15.41 32.31 -15.43
N GLN A 335 15.69 32.60 -14.16
CA GLN A 335 16.54 33.71 -13.80
C GLN A 335 17.92 33.48 -14.44
N ARG A 336 18.37 34.45 -15.28
CA ARG A 336 19.71 34.46 -15.84
C ARG A 336 20.72 34.42 -14.69
N LEU A 337 21.51 33.37 -14.62
CA LEU A 337 22.73 33.32 -13.83
C LEU A 337 23.62 34.45 -14.27
N MET A 338 23.78 35.47 -13.42
CA MET A 338 24.85 36.45 -13.58
C MET A 338 26.18 35.73 -13.47
N SER A 339 26.91 35.69 -14.57
CA SER A 339 28.29 35.21 -14.62
C SER A 339 29.19 36.13 -13.79
N PHE A 340 29.66 35.64 -12.65
CA PHE A 340 30.76 36.25 -11.91
C PHE A 340 32.03 36.12 -12.76
N ARG A 341 32.53 37.24 -13.32
CA ARG A 341 33.88 37.34 -13.85
C ARG A 341 34.82 37.67 -12.69
N PRO A 342 35.87 36.90 -12.46
CA PRO A 342 36.90 37.32 -11.51
C PRO A 342 37.68 38.50 -12.11
N SER A 343 37.77 39.61 -11.37
CA SER A 343 38.62 40.73 -11.72
C SER A 343 40.07 40.38 -11.39
N THR A 344 40.89 40.19 -12.41
CA THR A 344 42.34 40.25 -12.31
C THR A 344 42.72 41.72 -12.22
N ARG A 345 43.35 42.15 -11.13
CA ARG A 345 44.18 43.36 -11.05
C ARG A 345 45.64 42.97 -10.80
N PRO A 346 46.56 43.79 -11.37
CA PRO A 346 47.96 43.48 -11.40
C PRO A 346 48.66 43.58 -10.06
#